data_f36deaf13317ef0a9ff18ddd3cef1476
#
_entry.id   f36deaf13317ef0a9ff18ddd3cef1476
#
_cell.length_a   1.000
_cell.length_b   1.000
_cell.length_c   1.000
_cell.angle_alpha   90.00
_cell.angle_beta   90.00
_cell.angle_gamma   90.00
#
_symmetry.space_group_name_H-M   'P 1'
#
loop_
_entity.id
_entity.type
_entity.pdbx_description
1 polymer ?
#
loop_
_entity_poly.entity_id
_entity_poly.type
_entity_poly.pdbx_seq_one_letter_code
_entity_poly.pdbx_strand_id
1 'polypeptide(L)'
;RIGVWLGRDHYRSRFHITSTAGIFGATIANSILLNLSKDKIINAIGIASSHSSGLKVQFGSMVKPYHAGMAASSSIEAVLLAKNGMISSSIAIDGDQGFGRTHNAEFNNDAFKSLGKKYIFENLTHKFHACCHGTHSTIEALLYLKNKFKIDVEDIDNISILIHPQYLNVCNILLPKTGLEAKFSYKMITSMVMNEINTSLVQSFSDEICRDEN
;
A
#
# COMPACT_ATOMS: atom_id res chain seq x y z
N ARG A 1 -10.59 8.10 3.34
CA ARG A 1 -11.77 7.74 4.14
C ARG A 1 -12.28 6.34 3.84
N ILE A 2 -12.41 5.95 2.57
CA ILE A 2 -12.81 4.55 2.22
C ILE A 2 -11.86 3.54 2.87
N GLY A 3 -10.54 3.76 2.86
CA GLY A 3 -9.59 2.87 3.52
C GLY A 3 -9.80 2.75 5.05
N VAL A 4 -10.23 3.83 5.71
CA VAL A 4 -10.60 3.82 7.14
C VAL A 4 -11.92 3.07 7.36
N TRP A 5 -12.89 3.26 6.47
CA TRP A 5 -14.17 2.56 6.51
C TRP A 5 -14.02 1.05 6.28
N LEU A 6 -13.13 0.66 5.36
CA LEU A 6 -12.78 -0.74 5.12
C LEU A 6 -12.10 -1.39 6.33
N GLY A 7 -11.28 -0.64 7.06
CA GLY A 7 -10.60 -1.11 8.24
C GLY A 7 -9.45 -2.09 7.96
N ARG A 8 -9.03 -2.78 9.03
CA ARG A 8 -7.90 -3.73 8.96
C ARG A 8 -8.29 -5.10 8.44
N ASP A 9 -9.53 -5.52 8.59
CA ASP A 9 -9.98 -6.85 8.17
C ASP A 9 -9.95 -6.98 6.65
N HIS A 10 -10.26 -5.92 5.91
CA HIS A 10 -10.02 -5.86 4.48
C HIS A 10 -8.54 -6.12 4.12
N TYR A 11 -7.60 -5.47 4.81
CA TYR A 11 -6.16 -5.69 4.59
C TYR A 11 -5.73 -7.11 4.99
N ARG A 12 -6.28 -7.67 6.07
CA ARG A 12 -6.03 -9.05 6.51
C ARG A 12 -6.56 -10.07 5.52
N SER A 13 -7.63 -9.75 4.82
CA SER A 13 -8.19 -10.55 3.72
C SER A 13 -7.36 -10.54 2.43
N ARG A 14 -6.12 -10.04 2.51
CA ARG A 14 -5.11 -10.07 1.45
C ARG A 14 -5.30 -9.05 0.33
N PHE A 15 -6.14 -8.06 0.51
CA PHE A 15 -6.28 -6.95 -0.44
C PHE A 15 -5.18 -5.89 -0.27
N HIS A 16 -4.77 -5.28 -1.38
CA HIS A 16 -3.87 -4.13 -1.39
C HIS A 16 -4.70 -2.84 -1.35
N ILE A 17 -4.82 -2.22 -0.18
CA ILE A 17 -5.69 -1.05 0.07
C ILE A 17 -5.39 0.12 -0.88
N THR A 18 -4.14 0.32 -1.28
CA THR A 18 -3.78 1.39 -2.24
C THR A 18 -4.60 1.29 -3.52
N SER A 19 -4.83 0.08 -4.01
CA SER A 19 -5.65 -0.16 -5.19
C SER A 19 -7.15 -0.11 -4.86
N THR A 20 -7.56 -0.95 -3.91
CA THR A 20 -8.99 -1.15 -3.63
C THR A 20 -9.70 0.07 -3.05
N ALA A 21 -9.02 0.90 -2.25
CA ALA A 21 -9.58 2.16 -1.75
C ALA A 21 -9.21 3.36 -2.62
N GLY A 22 -8.05 3.31 -3.30
CA GLY A 22 -7.54 4.42 -4.12
C GLY A 22 -8.43 4.75 -5.30
N ILE A 23 -9.03 3.75 -5.93
CA ILE A 23 -9.93 3.94 -7.07
C ILE A 23 -11.10 4.86 -6.73
N PHE A 24 -11.68 4.78 -5.54
CA PHE A 24 -12.81 5.64 -5.13
C PHE A 24 -12.39 7.10 -4.98
N GLY A 25 -11.22 7.34 -4.39
CA GLY A 25 -10.67 8.69 -4.29
C GLY A 25 -10.42 9.32 -5.66
N ALA A 26 -9.82 8.57 -6.56
CA ALA A 26 -9.58 8.98 -7.93
C ALA A 26 -10.90 9.20 -8.71
N THR A 27 -11.91 8.34 -8.53
CA THR A 27 -13.22 8.46 -9.15
C THR A 27 -13.92 9.76 -8.73
N ILE A 28 -13.90 10.09 -7.43
CA ILE A 28 -14.50 11.33 -6.94
C ILE A 28 -13.74 12.54 -7.50
N ALA A 29 -12.41 12.54 -7.47
CA ALA A 29 -11.60 13.63 -8.00
C ALA A 29 -11.89 13.87 -9.50
N ASN A 30 -11.87 12.81 -10.31
CA ASN A 30 -12.16 12.88 -11.74
C ASN A 30 -13.61 13.34 -12.02
N SER A 31 -14.56 12.89 -11.20
CA SER A 31 -15.97 13.32 -11.33
C SER A 31 -16.15 14.83 -11.08
N ILE A 32 -15.43 15.37 -10.09
CA ILE A 32 -15.42 16.79 -9.78
C ILE A 32 -14.75 17.58 -10.92
N LEU A 33 -13.60 17.13 -11.40
CA LEU A 33 -12.89 17.78 -12.51
C LEU A 33 -13.73 17.83 -13.79
N LEU A 34 -14.56 16.83 -14.04
CA LEU A 34 -15.44 16.77 -15.20
C LEU A 34 -16.84 17.38 -14.93
N ASN A 35 -17.05 18.01 -13.78
CA ASN A 35 -18.29 18.65 -13.35
C ASN A 35 -19.52 17.73 -13.48
N LEU A 36 -19.40 16.48 -13.03
CA LEU A 36 -20.51 15.54 -13.07
C LEU A 36 -21.61 15.91 -12.05
N SER A 37 -22.87 15.65 -12.41
CA SER A 37 -23.98 15.74 -11.47
C SER A 37 -23.86 14.70 -10.35
N LYS A 38 -24.54 14.93 -9.23
CA LYS A 38 -24.56 14.00 -8.09
C LYS A 38 -24.92 12.58 -8.50
N ASP A 39 -25.93 12.39 -9.33
CA ASP A 39 -26.38 11.07 -9.77
C ASP A 39 -25.31 10.37 -10.62
N LYS A 40 -24.63 11.11 -11.49
CA LYS A 40 -23.51 10.57 -12.28
C LYS A 40 -22.30 10.22 -11.40
N ILE A 41 -22.05 10.98 -10.33
CA ILE A 41 -21.00 10.65 -9.36
C ILE A 41 -21.34 9.34 -8.62
N ILE A 42 -22.59 9.16 -8.19
CA ILE A 42 -23.05 7.92 -7.56
C ILE A 42 -22.85 6.74 -8.52
N ASN A 43 -23.25 6.87 -9.77
CA ASN A 43 -23.04 5.84 -10.78
C ASN A 43 -21.55 5.55 -11.03
N ALA A 44 -20.72 6.59 -11.12
CA ALA A 44 -19.27 6.40 -11.27
C ALA A 44 -18.64 5.64 -10.10
N ILE A 45 -19.06 5.92 -8.87
CA ILE A 45 -18.63 5.20 -7.66
C ILE A 45 -19.08 3.74 -7.72
N GLY A 46 -20.31 3.49 -8.14
CA GLY A 46 -20.82 2.12 -8.27
C GLY A 46 -20.11 1.33 -9.37
N ILE A 47 -19.79 1.94 -10.52
CA ILE A 47 -18.97 1.31 -11.56
C ILE A 47 -17.56 1.04 -11.03
N ALA A 48 -16.92 2.00 -10.38
CA ALA A 48 -15.60 1.87 -9.80
C ALA A 48 -15.50 0.74 -8.76
N SER A 49 -16.60 0.45 -8.04
CA SER A 49 -16.61 -0.66 -7.07
C SER A 49 -16.38 -2.03 -7.73
N SER A 50 -16.86 -2.21 -8.95
CA SER A 50 -16.64 -3.44 -9.73
C SER A 50 -15.23 -3.53 -10.34
N HIS A 51 -14.54 -2.40 -10.49
CA HIS A 51 -13.14 -2.35 -10.95
C HIS A 51 -12.14 -2.43 -9.77
N SER A 52 -12.62 -2.34 -8.54
CA SER A 52 -11.76 -2.32 -7.36
C SER A 52 -11.11 -3.69 -7.14
N SER A 53 -9.81 -3.76 -7.32
CA SER A 53 -9.03 -5.00 -7.20
C SER A 53 -7.61 -4.70 -6.73
N GLY A 54 -6.84 -5.74 -6.47
CA GLY A 54 -5.43 -5.66 -6.08
C GLY A 54 -5.09 -6.62 -4.93
N LEU A 55 -4.11 -7.49 -5.15
CA LEU A 55 -3.75 -8.57 -4.25
C LEU A 55 -2.40 -8.32 -3.57
N LYS A 56 -2.29 -8.62 -2.28
CA LYS A 56 -1.04 -8.50 -1.53
C LYS A 56 0.04 -9.48 -1.96
N VAL A 57 -0.32 -10.59 -2.60
CA VAL A 57 0.66 -11.53 -3.15
C VAL A 57 1.61 -10.88 -4.17
N GLN A 58 1.22 -9.75 -4.73
CA GLN A 58 2.04 -8.98 -5.67
C GLN A 58 3.11 -8.09 -5.01
N PHE A 59 3.24 -8.14 -3.69
CA PHE A 59 4.31 -7.40 -3.01
C PHE A 59 5.67 -8.02 -3.36
N GLY A 60 6.62 -7.17 -3.75
CA GLY A 60 7.90 -7.59 -4.32
C GLY A 60 7.93 -7.65 -5.86
N SER A 61 6.78 -7.56 -6.53
CA SER A 61 6.69 -7.54 -8.00
C SER A 61 6.37 -6.14 -8.55
N MET A 62 6.55 -5.94 -9.85
CA MET A 62 6.16 -4.72 -10.56
C MET A 62 4.65 -4.47 -10.54
N VAL A 63 3.83 -5.49 -10.28
CA VAL A 63 2.37 -5.36 -10.18
C VAL A 63 1.96 -4.54 -8.96
N LYS A 64 2.76 -4.54 -7.88
CA LYS A 64 2.43 -3.70 -6.72
C LYS A 64 2.37 -2.20 -7.04
N PRO A 65 3.37 -1.54 -7.63
CA PRO A 65 3.24 -0.16 -8.09
C PRO A 65 2.19 0.02 -9.19
N TYR A 66 2.04 -0.95 -10.09
CA TYR A 66 1.00 -0.95 -11.12
C TYR A 66 -0.41 -0.85 -10.53
N HIS A 67 -0.68 -1.41 -9.37
CA HIS A 67 -1.98 -1.29 -8.69
C HIS A 67 -2.44 0.17 -8.51
N ALA A 68 -1.52 1.09 -8.23
CA ALA A 68 -1.87 2.50 -8.12
C ALA A 68 -2.27 3.10 -9.48
N GLY A 69 -1.52 2.76 -10.54
CA GLY A 69 -1.84 3.17 -11.91
C GLY A 69 -3.16 2.57 -12.40
N MET A 70 -3.42 1.30 -12.09
CA MET A 70 -4.67 0.62 -12.42
C MET A 70 -5.86 1.30 -11.73
N ALA A 71 -5.75 1.62 -10.44
CA ALA A 71 -6.79 2.34 -9.72
C ALA A 71 -7.09 3.72 -10.36
N ALA A 72 -6.05 4.43 -10.80
CA ALA A 72 -6.19 5.71 -11.48
C ALA A 72 -6.86 5.55 -12.86
N SER A 73 -6.40 4.64 -13.71
CA SER A 73 -6.97 4.41 -15.05
C SER A 73 -8.42 3.93 -15.00
N SER A 74 -8.72 2.93 -14.15
CA SER A 74 -10.08 2.42 -13.98
C SER A 74 -11.04 3.47 -13.41
N SER A 75 -10.54 4.42 -12.63
CA SER A 75 -11.37 5.53 -12.15
C SER A 75 -11.79 6.47 -13.28
N ILE A 76 -10.92 6.73 -14.24
CA ILE A 76 -11.23 7.54 -15.42
C ILE A 76 -12.29 6.83 -16.27
N GLU A 77 -12.13 5.54 -16.51
CA GLU A 77 -13.08 4.72 -17.24
C GLU A 77 -14.46 4.77 -16.57
N ALA A 78 -14.55 4.51 -15.26
CA ALA A 78 -15.80 4.55 -14.50
C ALA A 78 -16.51 5.92 -14.63
N VAL A 79 -15.75 7.00 -14.55
CA VAL A 79 -16.28 8.37 -14.66
C VAL A 79 -16.77 8.66 -16.08
N LEU A 80 -16.05 8.25 -17.11
CA LEU A 80 -16.46 8.44 -18.50
C LEU A 80 -17.70 7.61 -18.85
N LEU A 81 -17.80 6.38 -18.37
CA LEU A 81 -18.98 5.54 -18.53
C LEU A 81 -20.22 6.18 -17.88
N ALA A 82 -20.10 6.63 -16.63
CA ALA A 82 -21.18 7.32 -15.94
C ALA A 82 -21.56 8.66 -16.62
N LYS A 83 -20.56 9.42 -17.11
CA LYS A 83 -20.79 10.64 -17.88
C LYS A 83 -21.64 10.37 -19.12
N ASN A 84 -21.42 9.25 -19.79
CA ASN A 84 -22.12 8.83 -20.99
C ASN A 84 -23.42 8.04 -20.72
N GLY A 85 -23.89 8.01 -19.47
CA GLY A 85 -25.21 7.49 -19.12
C GLY A 85 -25.24 6.06 -18.61
N MET A 86 -24.07 5.42 -18.33
CA MET A 86 -24.06 4.13 -17.66
C MET A 86 -24.58 4.26 -16.23
N ILE A 87 -25.52 3.39 -15.86
CA ILE A 87 -26.17 3.35 -14.55
C ILE A 87 -25.60 2.18 -13.75
N SER A 88 -25.31 2.41 -12.48
CA SER A 88 -24.93 1.39 -11.51
C SER A 88 -25.97 1.24 -10.42
N SER A 89 -25.85 0.18 -9.61
CA SER A 89 -26.65 0.06 -8.39
C SER A 89 -26.30 1.16 -7.39
N SER A 90 -27.33 1.81 -6.82
CA SER A 90 -27.15 2.82 -5.78
C SER A 90 -26.61 2.26 -4.45
N ILE A 91 -26.71 0.95 -4.25
CA ILE A 91 -26.21 0.21 -3.07
C ILE A 91 -24.92 -0.58 -3.37
N ALA A 92 -24.21 -0.22 -4.43
CA ALA A 92 -23.00 -0.93 -4.86
C ALA A 92 -21.88 -0.96 -3.80
N ILE A 93 -21.84 0.03 -2.89
CA ILE A 93 -20.81 0.13 -1.86
C ILE A 93 -21.21 -0.61 -0.58
N ASP A 94 -22.37 -0.34 -0.03
CA ASP A 94 -22.80 -0.73 1.32
C ASP A 94 -23.93 -1.75 1.36
N GLY A 95 -24.48 -2.12 0.19
CA GLY A 95 -25.50 -3.16 0.07
C GLY A 95 -25.00 -4.52 0.50
N ASP A 96 -25.93 -5.45 0.72
CA ASP A 96 -25.64 -6.80 1.23
C ASP A 96 -24.70 -7.61 0.31
N GLN A 97 -24.79 -7.41 -0.99
CA GLN A 97 -23.88 -7.96 -2.01
C GLN A 97 -22.91 -6.90 -2.56
N GLY A 98 -22.77 -5.76 -1.88
CA GLY A 98 -21.96 -4.64 -2.30
C GLY A 98 -20.47 -4.81 -1.95
N PHE A 99 -19.69 -3.84 -2.41
CA PHE A 99 -18.24 -3.82 -2.25
C PHE A 99 -17.77 -4.06 -0.81
N GLY A 100 -18.41 -3.41 0.18
CA GLY A 100 -18.02 -3.54 1.57
C GLY A 100 -18.11 -4.97 2.08
N ARG A 101 -19.21 -5.66 1.80
CA ARG A 101 -19.41 -7.06 2.22
C ARG A 101 -18.47 -8.02 1.47
N THR A 102 -18.37 -7.88 0.17
CA THR A 102 -17.50 -8.75 -0.65
C THR A 102 -16.02 -8.56 -0.35
N HIS A 103 -15.62 -7.38 0.12
CA HIS A 103 -14.23 -7.04 0.43
C HIS A 103 -13.91 -7.02 1.93
N ASN A 104 -14.77 -7.62 2.75
CA ASN A 104 -14.59 -7.79 4.19
C ASN A 104 -14.31 -6.44 4.92
N ALA A 105 -15.17 -5.45 4.68
CA ALA A 105 -15.10 -4.16 5.37
C ALA A 105 -15.55 -4.27 6.83
N GLU A 106 -14.91 -3.50 7.72
CA GLU A 106 -15.35 -3.32 9.12
C GLU A 106 -16.56 -2.39 9.23
N PHE A 107 -16.91 -1.66 8.17
CA PHE A 107 -17.98 -0.66 8.15
C PHE A 107 -17.80 0.45 9.18
N ASN A 108 -16.57 0.93 9.36
CA ASN A 108 -16.27 2.03 10.29
C ASN A 108 -16.82 3.37 9.77
N ASN A 109 -18.08 3.67 10.10
CA ASN A 109 -18.78 4.87 9.66
C ASN A 109 -18.22 6.17 10.25
N ASP A 110 -17.37 6.10 11.28
CA ASP A 110 -16.67 7.26 11.83
C ASP A 110 -15.72 7.89 10.80
N ALA A 111 -15.33 7.13 9.79
CA ALA A 111 -14.55 7.61 8.64
C ALA A 111 -15.19 8.83 7.95
N PHE A 112 -16.51 9.00 8.04
CA PHE A 112 -17.25 10.05 7.32
C PHE A 112 -17.75 11.20 8.22
N LYS A 113 -17.70 11.08 9.55
CA LYS A 113 -18.26 12.06 10.51
C LYS A 113 -17.77 13.50 10.31
N SER A 114 -16.56 13.71 9.86
CA SER A 114 -15.98 15.05 9.65
C SER A 114 -15.68 15.34 8.18
N LEU A 115 -16.46 14.77 7.27
CA LEU A 115 -16.31 14.98 5.84
C LEU A 115 -16.48 16.47 5.50
N GLY A 116 -15.55 17.03 4.72
CA GLY A 116 -15.52 18.45 4.36
C GLY A 116 -14.98 19.41 5.44
N LYS A 117 -14.75 18.93 6.69
CA LYS A 117 -14.21 19.74 7.79
C LYS A 117 -12.81 19.33 8.21
N LYS A 118 -12.53 18.04 8.24
CA LYS A 118 -11.22 17.48 8.62
C LYS A 118 -10.66 16.64 7.48
N TYR A 119 -9.43 16.90 7.11
CA TYR A 119 -8.74 16.16 6.05
C TYR A 119 -7.83 15.09 6.69
N ILE A 120 -8.11 13.80 6.42
CA ILE A 120 -7.29 12.69 6.92
C ILE A 120 -5.86 12.74 6.35
N PHE A 121 -5.69 13.41 5.22
CA PHE A 121 -4.39 13.68 4.60
C PHE A 121 -3.40 14.37 5.56
N GLU A 122 -3.85 15.11 6.56
CA GLU A 122 -3.01 15.74 7.57
C GLU A 122 -2.19 14.73 8.39
N ASN A 123 -2.63 13.46 8.44
CA ASN A 123 -1.96 12.38 9.15
C ASN A 123 -1.01 11.56 8.25
N LEU A 124 -0.61 12.09 7.09
CA LEU A 124 0.36 11.44 6.23
C LEU A 124 1.71 11.28 6.92
N THR A 125 2.28 10.11 6.77
CA THR A 125 3.65 9.83 7.19
C THR A 125 4.56 9.70 5.97
N HIS A 126 5.83 10.08 6.14
CA HIS A 126 6.85 9.97 5.11
C HIS A 126 7.75 8.76 5.37
N LYS A 127 8.27 8.18 4.30
CA LYS A 127 9.29 7.13 4.38
C LYS A 127 10.67 7.75 4.36
N PHE A 128 11.53 7.33 5.28
CA PHE A 128 12.94 7.69 5.29
C PHE A 128 13.80 6.69 4.52
N HIS A 129 13.28 5.48 4.29
CA HIS A 129 13.95 4.43 3.53
C HIS A 129 13.12 4.03 2.32
N ALA A 130 13.78 3.76 1.20
CA ALA A 130 13.13 3.45 -0.09
C ALA A 130 12.60 1.99 -0.17
N CYS A 131 12.07 1.46 0.94
CA CYS A 131 11.59 0.09 1.07
C CYS A 131 10.20 0.00 1.71
N CYS A 132 9.76 -1.19 2.08
CA CYS A 132 8.50 -1.39 2.78
C CYS A 132 8.53 -0.72 4.16
N HIS A 133 7.47 -0.01 4.53
CA HIS A 133 7.40 0.67 5.83
C HIS A 133 7.57 -0.31 7.01
N GLY A 134 7.14 -1.56 6.84
CA GLY A 134 7.30 -2.60 7.88
C GLY A 134 8.74 -2.91 8.25
N THR A 135 9.72 -2.53 7.43
CA THR A 135 11.14 -2.77 7.69
C THR A 135 11.86 -1.58 8.31
N HIS A 136 11.26 -0.38 8.33
CA HIS A 136 11.91 0.85 8.79
C HIS A 136 12.37 0.78 10.24
N SER A 137 11.55 0.23 11.14
CA SER A 137 11.94 0.07 12.55
C SER A 137 13.17 -0.82 12.74
N THR A 138 13.32 -1.85 11.89
CA THR A 138 14.51 -2.70 11.89
C THR A 138 15.73 -1.94 11.43
N ILE A 139 15.64 -1.17 10.34
CA ILE A 139 16.73 -0.34 9.83
C ILE A 139 17.18 0.65 10.91
N GLU A 140 16.25 1.40 11.49
CA GLU A 140 16.54 2.40 12.51
C GLU A 140 17.18 1.79 13.77
N ALA A 141 16.69 0.61 14.20
CA ALA A 141 17.27 -0.11 15.33
C ALA A 141 18.72 -0.55 15.05
N LEU A 142 18.96 -1.10 13.85
CA LEU A 142 20.31 -1.54 13.46
C LEU A 142 21.27 -0.36 13.34
N LEU A 143 20.86 0.74 12.70
CA LEU A 143 21.66 1.97 12.60
C LEU A 143 21.98 2.53 13.99
N TYR A 144 20.98 2.57 14.87
CA TYR A 144 21.19 3.02 16.25
C TYR A 144 22.21 2.16 17.01
N LEU A 145 22.06 0.83 16.95
CA LEU A 145 22.95 -0.11 17.65
C LEU A 145 24.38 -0.02 17.09
N LYS A 146 24.52 -0.05 15.76
CA LYS A 146 25.83 0.06 15.09
C LYS A 146 26.54 1.34 15.49
N ASN A 147 25.86 2.47 15.47
CA ASN A 147 26.45 3.76 15.82
C ASN A 147 26.79 3.88 17.31
N LYS A 148 25.91 3.42 18.19
CA LYS A 148 26.08 3.53 19.64
C LYS A 148 27.20 2.66 20.17
N PHE A 149 27.30 1.43 19.68
CA PHE A 149 28.24 0.44 20.19
C PHE A 149 29.46 0.25 19.28
N LYS A 150 29.54 0.99 18.17
CA LYS A 150 30.64 0.90 17.19
C LYS A 150 30.87 -0.53 16.71
N ILE A 151 29.77 -1.22 16.41
CA ILE A 151 29.78 -2.63 16.01
C ILE A 151 30.40 -2.74 14.61
N ASP A 152 31.43 -3.58 14.48
CA ASP A 152 31.95 -4.02 13.19
C ASP A 152 31.19 -5.25 12.70
N VAL A 153 31.00 -5.36 11.40
CA VAL A 153 30.28 -6.51 10.81
C VAL A 153 31.03 -7.83 11.05
N GLU A 154 32.35 -7.78 11.10
CA GLU A 154 33.20 -8.93 11.36
C GLU A 154 33.05 -9.49 12.78
N ASP A 155 32.59 -8.70 13.73
CA ASP A 155 32.36 -9.09 15.13
C ASP A 155 31.00 -9.73 15.38
N ILE A 156 30.15 -9.88 14.32
CA ILE A 156 28.77 -10.32 14.46
C ILE A 156 28.64 -11.82 14.15
N ASP A 157 28.36 -12.61 15.17
CA ASP A 157 28.00 -14.02 14.99
C ASP A 157 26.54 -14.22 14.55
N ASN A 158 25.64 -13.44 15.10
CA ASN A 158 24.20 -13.61 14.88
C ASN A 158 23.42 -12.31 15.05
N ILE A 159 22.40 -12.11 14.20
CA ILE A 159 21.41 -11.04 14.34
C ILE A 159 20.03 -11.65 14.48
N SER A 160 19.38 -11.41 15.63
CA SER A 160 18.01 -11.83 15.89
C SER A 160 17.07 -10.63 15.86
N ILE A 161 16.04 -10.69 15.01
CA ILE A 161 15.08 -9.61 14.81
C ILE A 161 13.71 -10.07 15.29
N LEU A 162 13.21 -9.45 16.35
CA LEU A 162 11.87 -9.69 16.88
C LEU A 162 10.87 -8.70 16.26
N ILE A 163 9.91 -9.22 15.52
CA ILE A 163 8.89 -8.42 14.83
C ILE A 163 7.49 -8.99 15.08
N HIS A 164 6.48 -8.15 14.90
CA HIS A 164 5.11 -8.62 14.96
C HIS A 164 4.81 -9.61 13.82
N PRO A 165 4.19 -10.78 14.07
CA PRO A 165 4.00 -11.86 13.09
C PRO A 165 3.32 -11.43 11.77
N GLN A 166 2.46 -10.41 11.80
CA GLN A 166 1.83 -9.89 10.58
C GLN A 166 2.83 -9.44 9.51
N TYR A 167 4.02 -8.95 9.91
CA TYR A 167 5.03 -8.46 8.99
C TYR A 167 5.81 -9.59 8.31
N LEU A 168 5.85 -10.79 8.88
CA LEU A 168 6.40 -11.99 8.23
C LEU A 168 5.67 -12.32 6.92
N ASN A 169 4.36 -12.03 6.87
CA ASN A 169 3.57 -12.21 5.65
C ASN A 169 3.75 -11.08 4.61
N VAL A 170 4.54 -10.05 4.91
CA VAL A 170 4.69 -8.86 4.05
C VAL A 170 6.14 -8.63 3.65
N CYS A 171 7.09 -8.79 4.58
CA CYS A 171 8.47 -8.36 4.40
C CYS A 171 9.49 -9.50 4.61
N ASN A 172 9.10 -10.75 4.43
CA ASN A 172 9.95 -11.90 4.70
C ASN A 172 10.34 -12.69 3.44
N ILE A 173 10.71 -11.98 2.37
CA ILE A 173 11.33 -12.61 1.21
C ILE A 173 12.76 -12.99 1.63
N LEU A 174 13.01 -14.29 1.79
CA LEU A 174 14.28 -14.79 2.36
C LEU A 174 15.47 -14.67 1.39
N LEU A 175 15.21 -14.88 0.09
CA LEU A 175 16.21 -14.84 -0.98
C LEU A 175 15.70 -13.96 -2.11
N PRO A 176 15.76 -12.63 -1.96
CA PRO A 176 15.32 -11.72 -3.01
C PRO A 176 16.25 -11.81 -4.22
N LYS A 177 15.67 -11.79 -5.43
CA LYS A 177 16.38 -11.86 -6.70
C LYS A 177 16.38 -10.53 -7.45
N THR A 178 15.54 -9.62 -7.02
CA THR A 178 15.38 -8.30 -7.64
C THR A 178 15.37 -7.21 -6.57
N GLY A 179 15.75 -5.99 -6.97
CA GLY A 179 15.68 -4.83 -6.09
C GLY A 179 14.28 -4.55 -5.55
N LEU A 180 13.22 -4.93 -6.27
CA LEU A 180 11.85 -4.84 -5.77
C LEU A 180 11.58 -5.84 -4.65
N GLU A 181 12.07 -7.07 -4.76
CA GLU A 181 11.98 -8.09 -3.71
C GLU A 181 12.81 -7.70 -2.49
N ALA A 182 14.00 -7.13 -2.70
CA ALA A 182 14.88 -6.64 -1.63
C ALA A 182 14.17 -5.67 -0.69
N LYS A 183 13.27 -4.81 -1.21
CA LYS A 183 12.44 -3.89 -0.43
C LYS A 183 11.47 -4.57 0.53
N PHE A 184 11.29 -5.88 0.43
CA PHE A 184 10.41 -6.72 1.25
C PHE A 184 11.17 -7.86 1.94
N SER A 185 12.47 -7.71 2.14
CA SER A 185 13.34 -8.70 2.76
C SER A 185 14.02 -8.15 4.00
N TYR A 186 13.66 -8.64 5.18
CA TYR A 186 14.38 -8.31 6.42
C TYR A 186 15.85 -8.71 6.35
N LYS A 187 16.13 -9.88 5.78
CA LYS A 187 17.49 -10.38 5.62
C LYS A 187 18.34 -9.42 4.77
N MET A 188 17.85 -9.07 3.59
CA MET A 188 18.57 -8.17 2.68
C MET A 188 18.77 -6.78 3.30
N ILE A 189 17.73 -6.21 3.90
CA ILE A 189 17.84 -4.88 4.53
C ILE A 189 18.82 -4.89 5.70
N THR A 190 18.88 -5.98 6.47
CA THR A 190 19.87 -6.14 7.54
C THR A 190 21.29 -6.16 6.97
N SER A 191 21.53 -6.94 5.93
CA SER A 191 22.82 -6.96 5.23
C SER A 191 23.18 -5.57 4.69
N MET A 192 22.27 -4.89 4.01
CA MET A 192 22.50 -3.52 3.50
C MET A 192 22.93 -2.56 4.61
N VAL A 193 22.27 -2.58 5.76
CA VAL A 193 22.63 -1.70 6.90
C VAL A 193 23.99 -2.05 7.48
N MET A 194 24.29 -3.32 7.63
CA MET A 194 25.58 -3.79 8.17
C MET A 194 26.73 -3.38 7.23
N ASN A 195 26.54 -3.47 5.93
CA ASN A 195 27.50 -3.09 4.89
C ASN A 195 27.42 -1.58 4.51
N GLU A 196 26.80 -0.74 5.34
CA GLU A 196 26.75 0.73 5.17
C GLU A 196 26.07 1.20 3.87
N ILE A 197 25.26 0.35 3.25
CA ILE A 197 24.50 0.71 2.06
C ILE A 197 23.33 1.63 2.45
N ASN A 198 23.26 2.79 1.82
CA ASN A 198 22.27 3.80 2.14
C ASN A 198 20.87 3.37 1.68
N THR A 199 20.06 2.89 2.61
CA THR A 199 18.69 2.41 2.33
C THR A 199 17.68 3.53 2.04
N SER A 200 18.06 4.81 2.16
CA SER A 200 17.18 5.94 1.78
C SER A 200 17.15 6.17 0.26
N LEU A 201 18.14 5.70 -0.45
CA LEU A 201 18.25 5.87 -1.90
C LEU A 201 17.51 4.78 -2.65
N VAL A 202 16.71 5.17 -3.64
CA VAL A 202 16.00 4.20 -4.51
C VAL A 202 17.01 3.33 -5.29
N GLN A 203 18.12 3.91 -5.70
CA GLN A 203 19.19 3.26 -6.47
C GLN A 203 19.89 2.15 -5.70
N SER A 204 19.89 2.20 -4.36
CA SER A 204 20.46 1.14 -3.53
C SER A 204 19.70 -0.20 -3.63
N PHE A 205 18.47 -0.17 -4.14
CA PHE A 205 17.65 -1.36 -4.35
C PHE A 205 17.67 -1.78 -5.81
N SER A 206 18.81 -2.25 -6.26
CA SER A 206 19.01 -2.78 -7.62
C SER A 206 19.02 -4.31 -7.64
N ASP A 207 18.93 -4.90 -8.83
CA ASP A 207 19.01 -6.35 -8.97
C ASP A 207 20.43 -6.87 -8.70
N GLU A 208 21.45 -6.02 -8.91
CA GLU A 208 22.86 -6.34 -8.64
C GLU A 208 23.08 -6.58 -7.16
N ILE A 209 22.48 -5.79 -6.26
CA ILE A 209 22.65 -5.97 -4.80
C ILE A 209 22.17 -7.34 -4.33
N CYS A 210 21.20 -7.93 -5.04
CA CYS A 210 20.70 -9.27 -4.70
C CYS A 210 21.64 -10.41 -5.14
N ARG A 211 22.64 -10.10 -5.94
CA ARG A 211 23.64 -11.05 -6.45
C ARG A 211 24.99 -10.92 -5.76
N ASP A 212 25.15 -9.88 -4.96
CA ASP A 212 26.36 -9.68 -4.17
C ASP A 212 26.40 -10.72 -3.05
N GLU A 213 27.47 -11.48 -2.98
CA GLU A 213 27.67 -12.55 -1.99
C GLU A 213 28.29 -12.04 -0.68
N ASN A 214 28.66 -10.75 -0.61
CA ASN A 214 29.19 -10.09 0.57
C ASN A 214 28.02 -9.43 1.40
#